data_0289d3f7da2fc275aadd39dca5537b19
#
_entry.id   0289d3f7da2fc275aadd39dca5537b19
#
_cell.length_a   1.000
_cell.length_b   1.000
_cell.length_c   1.000
_cell.angle_alpha   90.00
_cell.angle_beta   90.00
_cell.angle_gamma   90.00
#
_symmetry.space_group_name_H-M   'P 1'
#
loop_
_entity.id
_entity.type
_entity.pdbx_description
1 polymer ?
#
loop_
_entity_poly.entity_id
_entity_poly.type
_entity_poly.pdbx_seq_one_letter_code
_entity_poly.pdbx_strand_id
1 'polypeptide(L)'
;MDNLFSNCTLCPRACGVNRLAGKAGFCGAVGSYAEVAKTMIHHWEEPCISGKDPDRGSGTVFFAHCTLRCVYCQNQAISGRVLDASKAPNVRKMDASSLSQAFLDLQHQGAHNINLVTPTHYLPVIVPAVALACENGLQLPIVYNTSGYETAEAIHRLAGTVDIYLCDIKYWTAQTGKAYSMAPDYAGVVWAAVEEMFRQVGPCVFDEHGMLIKGIVIRHLVLPGRSYAAKKIIGRLFQRYGNNIVYSIMNQYTPLPENPGMQAFPELLNSLAPEEYEEVADYAAALDLEYAYLQEGEAISESFIPMW
;
A
#
# COMPACT_ATOMS: atom_id res chain seq x y z
N MET A 1 -0.89 -22.65 -7.91
CA MET A 1 -0.31 -21.62 -7.01
C MET A 1 0.58 -22.17 -5.90
N ASP A 2 0.48 -23.43 -5.52
CA ASP A 2 1.28 -24.03 -4.43
C ASP A 2 2.81 -23.98 -4.63
N ASN A 3 3.27 -23.95 -5.88
CA ASN A 3 4.70 -23.84 -6.19
C ASN A 3 5.33 -22.49 -5.74
N LEU A 4 4.52 -21.43 -5.59
CA LEU A 4 5.01 -20.12 -5.15
C LEU A 4 5.33 -20.06 -3.64
N PHE A 5 4.80 -20.98 -2.85
CA PHE A 5 5.17 -21.11 -1.44
C PHE A 5 6.38 -22.04 -1.23
N SER A 6 6.59 -23.02 -2.11
CA SER A 6 7.73 -23.94 -2.03
C SER A 6 9.03 -23.32 -2.55
N ASN A 7 8.94 -22.31 -3.42
CA ASN A 7 10.05 -21.52 -3.95
C ASN A 7 9.60 -20.06 -4.14
N CYS A 8 9.68 -19.27 -3.05
CA CYS A 8 9.06 -17.96 -2.97
C CYS A 8 9.73 -16.90 -3.85
N THR A 9 9.03 -16.50 -4.92
CA THR A 9 9.42 -15.40 -5.84
C THR A 9 8.32 -14.36 -6.01
N LEU A 10 7.43 -14.23 -5.01
CA LEU A 10 6.23 -13.37 -5.06
C LEU A 10 6.51 -11.86 -5.13
N CYS A 11 7.71 -11.45 -4.75
CA CYS A 11 8.11 -10.04 -4.77
C CYS A 11 9.54 -9.90 -5.29
N PRO A 12 10.05 -8.69 -5.55
CA PRO A 12 11.40 -8.47 -6.08
C PRO A 12 12.53 -9.01 -5.22
N ARG A 13 12.27 -9.33 -3.93
CA ARG A 13 13.25 -10.00 -3.07
C ARG A 13 13.65 -11.40 -3.57
N ALA A 14 12.77 -12.08 -4.29
CA ALA A 14 12.98 -13.39 -4.89
C ALA A 14 13.75 -14.36 -3.98
N CYS A 15 13.30 -14.49 -2.72
CA CYS A 15 14.06 -15.19 -1.66
C CYS A 15 14.30 -16.67 -1.94
N GLY A 16 13.49 -17.32 -2.79
CA GLY A 16 13.59 -18.75 -3.11
C GLY A 16 13.34 -19.70 -1.94
N VAL A 17 12.86 -19.20 -0.80
CA VAL A 17 12.63 -20.03 0.40
C VAL A 17 11.40 -20.91 0.26
N ASN A 18 11.46 -22.08 0.89
CA ASN A 18 10.31 -22.97 1.02
C ASN A 18 9.50 -22.59 2.29
N ARG A 19 8.44 -21.79 2.09
CA ARG A 19 7.53 -21.35 3.17
C ARG A 19 6.72 -22.51 3.73
N LEU A 20 6.39 -23.53 2.93
CA LEU A 20 5.67 -24.73 3.39
C LEU A 20 6.49 -25.53 4.39
N ALA A 21 7.83 -25.47 4.30
CA ALA A 21 8.76 -26.04 5.26
C ALA A 21 9.06 -25.12 6.45
N GLY A 22 8.25 -24.07 6.67
CA GLY A 22 8.42 -23.11 7.78
C GLY A 22 9.60 -22.14 7.61
N LYS A 23 10.22 -22.04 6.40
CA LYS A 23 11.31 -21.11 6.16
C LYS A 23 10.79 -19.73 5.80
N ALA A 24 11.18 -18.72 6.57
CA ALA A 24 10.86 -17.32 6.31
C ALA A 24 11.83 -16.70 5.32
N GLY A 25 11.30 -15.89 4.39
CA GLY A 25 12.09 -15.01 3.54
C GLY A 25 12.34 -13.64 4.18
N PHE A 26 12.71 -12.65 3.37
CA PHE A 26 12.95 -11.28 3.84
C PHE A 26 11.75 -10.67 4.57
N CYS A 27 10.53 -10.91 4.07
CA CYS A 27 9.30 -10.37 4.67
C CYS A 27 8.98 -10.96 6.06
N GLY A 28 9.41 -12.18 6.34
CA GLY A 28 9.10 -12.89 7.59
C GLY A 28 7.93 -13.87 7.48
N ALA A 29 7.12 -13.82 6.42
CA ALA A 29 5.97 -14.68 6.24
C ALA A 29 6.34 -16.15 6.01
N VAL A 30 5.57 -17.08 6.59
CA VAL A 30 5.72 -18.54 6.48
C VAL A 30 4.39 -19.20 6.12
N GLY A 31 4.47 -20.49 5.76
CA GLY A 31 3.26 -21.30 5.50
C GLY A 31 2.47 -20.91 4.24
N SER A 32 1.31 -21.54 4.08
CA SER A 32 0.35 -21.37 2.98
C SER A 32 -0.94 -20.64 3.41
N TYR A 33 -0.87 -19.84 4.45
CA TYR A 33 -1.94 -19.02 4.99
C TYR A 33 -1.56 -17.55 4.98
N ALA A 34 -2.53 -16.67 5.03
CA ALA A 34 -2.33 -15.26 5.26
C ALA A 34 -2.34 -14.97 6.77
N GLU A 35 -1.41 -14.15 7.25
CA GLU A 35 -1.40 -13.63 8.61
C GLU A 35 -2.04 -12.25 8.60
N VAL A 36 -3.23 -12.15 9.22
CA VAL A 36 -4.04 -10.94 9.26
C VAL A 36 -3.95 -10.32 10.65
N ALA A 37 -3.43 -9.11 10.74
CA ALA A 37 -3.33 -8.36 11.99
C ALA A 37 -4.69 -7.77 12.40
N LYS A 38 -5.45 -7.24 11.44
CA LYS A 38 -6.75 -6.61 11.73
C LYS A 38 -7.66 -6.61 10.50
N THR A 39 -8.96 -6.68 10.75
CA THR A 39 -10.03 -6.39 9.77
C THR A 39 -10.95 -5.34 10.38
N MET A 40 -11.27 -4.27 9.66
CA MET A 40 -12.11 -3.18 10.16
C MET A 40 -12.63 -2.29 9.03
N ILE A 41 -13.68 -1.53 9.31
CA ILE A 41 -14.03 -0.36 8.49
C ILE A 41 -13.02 0.75 8.83
N HIS A 42 -12.33 1.26 7.82
CA HIS A 42 -11.31 2.30 7.95
C HIS A 42 -11.72 3.55 7.17
N HIS A 43 -11.61 4.73 7.82
CA HIS A 43 -12.16 5.99 7.29
C HIS A 43 -11.08 6.95 6.75
N TRP A 44 -9.81 6.55 6.79
CA TRP A 44 -8.67 7.45 6.60
C TRP A 44 -7.87 7.20 5.31
N GLU A 45 -8.48 6.51 4.34
CA GLU A 45 -7.94 6.47 2.98
C GLU A 45 -8.41 7.70 2.20
N GLU A 46 -7.97 7.87 0.97
CA GLU A 46 -8.44 8.95 0.11
C GLU A 46 -9.97 9.02 0.02
N PRO A 47 -10.56 10.22 -0.08
CA PRO A 47 -12.02 10.38 -0.13
C PRO A 47 -12.72 9.54 -1.19
N CYS A 48 -12.07 9.25 -2.32
CA CYS A 48 -12.61 8.37 -3.35
C CYS A 48 -12.56 6.87 -2.98
N ILE A 49 -11.88 6.50 -1.89
CA ILE A 49 -11.74 5.12 -1.38
C ILE A 49 -12.60 4.92 -0.13
N SER A 50 -12.45 5.79 0.88
CA SER A 50 -13.18 5.68 2.15
C SER A 50 -14.56 6.32 2.12
N GLY A 51 -14.80 7.27 1.20
CA GLY A 51 -16.00 8.10 1.23
C GLY A 51 -15.93 9.18 2.32
N LYS A 52 -17.04 9.88 2.50
CA LYS A 52 -17.21 10.97 3.50
C LYS A 52 -18.28 10.62 4.53
N ASP A 53 -18.94 9.48 4.40
CA ASP A 53 -19.97 9.01 5.31
C ASP A 53 -19.31 8.48 6.59
N PRO A 54 -19.62 9.02 7.78
CA PRO A 54 -19.02 8.57 9.04
C PRO A 54 -19.39 7.13 9.42
N ASP A 55 -20.49 6.60 8.89
CA ASP A 55 -20.99 5.26 9.18
C ASP A 55 -20.47 4.20 8.19
N ARG A 56 -19.80 4.64 7.11
CA ARG A 56 -19.27 3.79 6.06
C ARG A 56 -17.80 4.13 5.79
N GLY A 57 -17.05 3.18 5.28
CA GLY A 57 -15.62 3.38 4.99
C GLY A 57 -15.04 2.28 4.12
N SER A 58 -13.74 2.23 4.05
CA SER A 58 -13.01 1.16 3.36
C SER A 58 -12.98 -0.10 4.23
N GLY A 59 -13.44 -1.23 3.71
CA GLY A 59 -13.38 -2.54 4.37
C GLY A 59 -11.97 -3.09 4.34
N THR A 60 -11.16 -2.77 5.34
CA THR A 60 -9.72 -2.93 5.30
C THR A 60 -9.26 -4.21 5.99
N VAL A 61 -8.39 -4.94 5.29
CA VAL A 61 -7.67 -6.11 5.81
C VAL A 61 -6.19 -5.77 5.88
N PHE A 62 -5.67 -5.62 7.10
CA PHE A 62 -4.26 -5.36 7.36
C PHE A 62 -3.52 -6.68 7.49
N PHE A 63 -2.66 -6.97 6.51
CA PHE A 63 -1.80 -8.14 6.56
C PHE A 63 -0.55 -7.86 7.39
N ALA A 64 -0.13 -8.88 8.17
CA ALA A 64 1.14 -8.84 8.86
C ALA A 64 2.30 -9.06 7.88
N HIS A 65 3.50 -8.61 8.27
CA HIS A 65 4.72 -8.65 7.49
C HIS A 65 4.76 -7.67 6.31
N CYS A 66 5.97 -7.46 5.73
CA CYS A 66 6.14 -6.54 4.61
C CYS A 66 7.36 -6.90 3.78
N THR A 67 7.28 -6.74 2.47
CA THR A 67 8.38 -6.95 1.51
C THR A 67 9.43 -5.83 1.55
N LEU A 68 9.09 -4.67 2.15
CA LEU A 68 10.00 -3.58 2.47
C LEU A 68 10.34 -3.57 3.97
N ARG A 69 11.38 -2.82 4.34
CA ARG A 69 11.78 -2.55 5.72
C ARG A 69 12.07 -1.07 5.90
N CYS A 70 11.06 -0.23 5.62
CA CYS A 70 11.19 1.22 5.73
C CYS A 70 11.58 1.61 7.16
N VAL A 71 12.63 2.43 7.31
CA VAL A 71 13.08 2.89 8.64
C VAL A 71 12.05 3.81 9.31
N TYR A 72 11.18 4.44 8.52
CA TYR A 72 10.09 5.33 8.97
C TYR A 72 8.71 4.66 8.91
N CYS A 73 8.63 3.32 8.98
CA CYS A 73 7.35 2.63 8.88
C CYS A 73 6.46 2.91 10.08
N GLN A 74 5.34 3.58 9.88
CA GLN A 74 4.35 3.83 10.92
C GLN A 74 3.66 2.52 11.37
N ASN A 75 3.52 1.54 10.47
CA ASN A 75 2.97 0.22 10.75
C ASN A 75 4.05 -0.80 11.20
N GLN A 76 5.09 -0.34 11.91
CA GLN A 76 6.19 -1.22 12.31
C GLN A 76 5.73 -2.40 13.18
N ALA A 77 4.67 -2.23 13.97
CA ALA A 77 4.12 -3.29 14.81
C ALA A 77 3.70 -4.53 14.02
N ILE A 78 3.16 -4.35 12.81
CA ILE A 78 2.69 -5.44 11.95
C ILE A 78 3.63 -5.78 10.80
N SER A 79 4.58 -4.91 10.45
CA SER A 79 5.46 -5.09 9.29
C SER A 79 6.61 -6.09 9.51
N GLY A 80 6.66 -6.76 10.67
CA GLY A 80 7.74 -7.69 11.03
C GLY A 80 9.01 -6.98 11.51
N ARG A 81 8.92 -5.71 11.90
CA ARG A 81 9.99 -4.90 12.53
C ARG A 81 9.65 -4.54 13.97
N VAL A 82 8.98 -5.43 14.67
CA VAL A 82 8.60 -5.20 16.06
C VAL A 82 9.86 -5.03 16.90
N LEU A 83 10.10 -3.82 17.38
CA LEU A 83 11.22 -3.50 18.27
C LEU A 83 10.96 -3.99 19.70
N ASP A 84 9.68 -4.14 20.04
CA ASP A 84 9.21 -4.63 21.34
C ASP A 84 8.20 -5.75 21.13
N ALA A 85 8.57 -6.97 21.45
CA ALA A 85 7.72 -8.17 21.27
C ALA A 85 6.39 -8.08 22.05
N SER A 86 6.32 -7.29 23.12
CA SER A 86 5.08 -7.08 23.88
C SER A 86 4.02 -6.26 23.12
N LYS A 87 4.45 -5.53 22.09
CA LYS A 87 3.60 -4.72 21.20
C LYS A 87 3.25 -5.43 19.88
N ALA A 88 3.70 -6.68 19.72
CA ALA A 88 3.33 -7.46 18.53
C ALA A 88 1.84 -7.75 18.56
N PRO A 89 1.10 -7.45 17.47
CA PRO A 89 -0.33 -7.73 17.43
C PRO A 89 -0.58 -9.24 17.40
N ASN A 90 -1.74 -9.64 17.90
CA ASN A 90 -2.20 -11.01 17.76
C ASN A 90 -2.68 -11.24 16.32
N VAL A 91 -1.86 -11.90 15.50
CA VAL A 91 -2.19 -12.17 14.11
C VAL A 91 -3.03 -13.44 13.97
N ARG A 92 -4.06 -13.37 13.13
CA ARG A 92 -4.90 -14.52 12.78
C ARG A 92 -4.37 -15.17 11.50
N LYS A 93 -4.19 -16.49 11.53
CA LYS A 93 -3.87 -17.28 10.34
C LYS A 93 -5.14 -17.59 9.59
N MET A 94 -5.24 -17.15 8.35
CA MET A 94 -6.42 -17.31 7.52
C MET A 94 -6.05 -18.01 6.21
N ASP A 95 -6.79 -19.07 5.89
CA ASP A 95 -6.79 -19.69 4.57
C ASP A 95 -7.73 -18.93 3.63
N ALA A 96 -7.89 -19.40 2.39
CA ALA A 96 -8.72 -18.73 1.40
C ALA A 96 -10.20 -18.69 1.82
N SER A 97 -10.71 -19.69 2.52
CA SER A 97 -12.10 -19.75 2.97
C SER A 97 -12.39 -18.73 4.08
N SER A 98 -11.57 -18.73 5.13
CA SER A 98 -11.70 -17.79 6.24
C SER A 98 -11.45 -16.33 5.81
N LEU A 99 -10.54 -16.11 4.85
CA LEU A 99 -10.31 -14.79 4.29
C LEU A 99 -11.49 -14.32 3.43
N SER A 100 -12.07 -15.20 2.62
CA SER A 100 -13.29 -14.93 1.86
C SER A 100 -14.46 -14.53 2.79
N GLN A 101 -14.65 -15.24 3.90
CA GLN A 101 -15.67 -14.88 4.87
C GLN A 101 -15.43 -13.49 5.47
N ALA A 102 -14.18 -13.15 5.78
CA ALA A 102 -13.84 -11.80 6.27
C ALA A 102 -14.19 -10.68 5.27
N PHE A 103 -14.07 -10.93 3.96
CA PHE A 103 -14.49 -9.97 2.93
C PHE A 103 -16.01 -9.78 2.93
N LEU A 104 -16.77 -10.87 3.01
CA LEU A 104 -18.23 -10.82 3.09
C LEU A 104 -18.71 -10.14 4.37
N ASP A 105 -18.05 -10.38 5.50
CA ASP A 105 -18.37 -9.72 6.77
C ASP A 105 -18.16 -8.20 6.69
N LEU A 106 -17.08 -7.74 6.02
CA LEU A 106 -16.83 -6.32 5.77
C LEU A 106 -17.90 -5.71 4.85
N GLN A 107 -18.32 -6.43 3.81
CA GLN A 107 -19.44 -6.00 2.97
C GLN A 107 -20.72 -5.84 3.76
N HIS A 108 -21.07 -6.79 4.62
CA HIS A 108 -22.25 -6.72 5.48
C HIS A 108 -22.18 -5.58 6.52
N GLN A 109 -20.98 -5.15 6.90
CA GLN A 109 -20.75 -3.98 7.75
C GLN A 109 -20.89 -2.65 7.01
N GLY A 110 -21.18 -2.66 5.70
CA GLY A 110 -21.40 -1.46 4.90
C GLY A 110 -20.12 -0.85 4.30
N ALA A 111 -19.06 -1.65 4.13
CA ALA A 111 -17.86 -1.19 3.43
C ALA A 111 -18.16 -0.68 2.02
N HIS A 112 -17.36 0.28 1.54
CA HIS A 112 -17.39 0.74 0.13
C HIS A 112 -16.59 -0.15 -0.80
N ASN A 113 -15.58 -0.83 -0.30
CA ASN A 113 -14.65 -1.70 -1.02
C ASN A 113 -14.01 -2.70 -0.06
N ILE A 114 -13.24 -3.65 -0.59
CA ILE A 114 -12.35 -4.52 0.19
C ILE A 114 -10.90 -4.06 -0.07
N ASN A 115 -10.27 -3.47 0.93
CA ASN A 115 -8.93 -2.88 0.85
C ASN A 115 -7.89 -3.83 1.47
N LEU A 116 -7.02 -4.36 0.63
CA LEU A 116 -5.99 -5.33 0.97
C LEU A 116 -4.67 -4.61 1.23
N VAL A 117 -4.32 -4.35 2.50
CA VAL A 117 -3.13 -3.56 2.85
C VAL A 117 -1.89 -4.44 2.98
N THR A 118 -0.89 -4.18 2.15
CA THR A 118 0.39 -4.92 2.07
C THR A 118 0.20 -6.42 1.74
N PRO A 119 -0.51 -6.76 0.66
CA PRO A 119 -0.96 -8.13 0.36
C PRO A 119 0.06 -8.98 -0.39
N THR A 120 1.13 -8.42 -0.94
CA THR A 120 2.07 -8.99 -1.92
C THR A 120 2.46 -10.44 -1.64
N HIS A 121 2.86 -10.72 -0.41
CA HIS A 121 3.43 -12.01 -0.03
C HIS A 121 2.37 -13.07 0.31
N TYR A 122 1.07 -12.71 0.16
CA TYR A 122 -0.08 -13.60 0.38
C TYR A 122 -0.94 -13.80 -0.88
N LEU A 123 -0.50 -13.37 -2.05
CA LEU A 123 -1.22 -13.52 -3.32
C LEU A 123 -1.81 -14.92 -3.56
N PRO A 124 -1.09 -16.04 -3.28
CA PRO A 124 -1.64 -17.38 -3.49
C PRO A 124 -2.82 -17.74 -2.58
N VAL A 125 -3.03 -17.00 -1.49
CA VAL A 125 -4.21 -17.13 -0.61
C VAL A 125 -5.30 -16.15 -1.02
N ILE A 126 -4.90 -14.92 -1.36
CA ILE A 126 -5.82 -13.81 -1.66
C ILE A 126 -6.61 -14.06 -2.93
N VAL A 127 -5.95 -14.46 -4.02
CA VAL A 127 -6.63 -14.66 -5.32
C VAL A 127 -7.76 -15.69 -5.22
N PRO A 128 -7.55 -16.89 -4.65
CA PRO A 128 -8.67 -17.82 -4.45
C PRO A 128 -9.69 -17.34 -3.40
N ALA A 129 -9.29 -16.55 -2.40
CA ALA A 129 -10.23 -15.98 -1.43
C ALA A 129 -11.19 -14.98 -2.07
N VAL A 130 -10.68 -14.10 -2.96
CA VAL A 130 -11.53 -13.16 -3.71
C VAL A 130 -12.49 -13.92 -4.63
N ALA A 131 -11.99 -14.91 -5.38
CA ALA A 131 -12.84 -15.73 -6.25
C ALA A 131 -13.98 -16.39 -5.45
N LEU A 132 -13.66 -17.02 -4.32
CA LEU A 132 -14.63 -17.66 -3.44
C LEU A 132 -15.62 -16.64 -2.84
N ALA A 133 -15.18 -15.44 -2.48
CA ALA A 133 -16.05 -14.38 -1.99
C ALA A 133 -17.04 -13.92 -3.08
N CYS A 134 -16.58 -13.75 -4.31
CA CYS A 134 -17.44 -13.39 -5.45
C CYS A 134 -18.50 -14.47 -5.73
N GLU A 135 -18.12 -15.75 -5.68
CA GLU A 135 -19.06 -16.86 -5.81
C GLU A 135 -20.12 -16.85 -4.69
N ASN A 136 -19.80 -16.31 -3.52
CA ASN A 136 -20.69 -16.18 -2.37
C ASN A 136 -21.34 -14.79 -2.23
N GLY A 137 -21.29 -13.95 -3.28
CA GLY A 137 -22.06 -12.72 -3.36
C GLY A 137 -21.30 -11.45 -2.97
N LEU A 138 -19.98 -11.44 -2.96
CA LEU A 138 -19.19 -10.21 -2.87
C LEU A 138 -19.40 -9.38 -4.14
N GLN A 139 -19.81 -8.11 -3.97
CA GLN A 139 -20.08 -7.17 -5.05
C GLN A 139 -19.20 -5.91 -4.99
N LEU A 140 -18.42 -5.77 -3.92
CA LEU A 140 -17.58 -4.60 -3.69
C LEU A 140 -16.29 -4.67 -4.53
N PRO A 141 -15.79 -3.51 -5.00
CA PRO A 141 -14.50 -3.47 -5.68
C PRO A 141 -13.35 -3.88 -4.75
N ILE A 142 -12.36 -4.54 -5.32
CA ILE A 142 -11.14 -4.96 -4.62
C ILE A 142 -10.06 -3.90 -4.79
N VAL A 143 -9.59 -3.34 -3.69
CA VAL A 143 -8.46 -2.39 -3.62
C VAL A 143 -7.20 -3.13 -3.21
N TYR A 144 -6.17 -3.07 -4.05
CA TYR A 144 -4.84 -3.60 -3.77
C TYR A 144 -3.92 -2.47 -3.30
N ASN A 145 -3.74 -2.36 -1.97
CA ASN A 145 -2.99 -1.28 -1.32
C ASN A 145 -1.54 -1.74 -1.07
N THR A 146 -0.63 -1.22 -1.86
CA THR A 146 0.76 -1.70 -1.92
C THR A 146 1.78 -0.59 -1.82
N SER A 147 2.95 -0.95 -1.31
CA SER A 147 4.14 -0.09 -1.32
C SER A 147 4.77 0.12 -2.71
N GLY A 148 4.21 -0.48 -3.76
CA GLY A 148 4.76 -0.46 -5.11
C GLY A 148 5.97 -1.37 -5.34
N TYR A 149 6.47 -2.05 -4.31
CA TYR A 149 7.61 -2.97 -4.46
C TYR A 149 7.12 -4.35 -4.91
N GLU A 150 6.67 -4.39 -6.17
CA GLU A 150 6.04 -5.53 -6.83
C GLU A 150 6.79 -5.91 -8.11
N THR A 151 6.78 -7.18 -8.48
CA THR A 151 7.16 -7.56 -9.85
C THR A 151 5.97 -7.37 -10.78
N ALA A 152 6.21 -6.98 -12.04
CA ALA A 152 5.16 -6.92 -13.04
C ALA A 152 4.44 -8.27 -13.21
N GLU A 153 5.17 -9.39 -13.03
CA GLU A 153 4.58 -10.74 -13.09
C GLU A 153 3.61 -10.99 -11.91
N ALA A 154 3.96 -10.54 -10.68
CA ALA A 154 3.05 -10.66 -9.54
C ALA A 154 1.76 -9.86 -9.76
N ILE A 155 1.89 -8.63 -10.27
CA ILE A 155 0.74 -7.81 -10.64
C ILE A 155 -0.07 -8.46 -11.78
N HIS A 156 0.59 -9.03 -12.79
CA HIS A 156 -0.10 -9.72 -13.89
C HIS A 156 -1.01 -10.86 -13.38
N ARG A 157 -0.64 -11.54 -12.31
CA ARG A 157 -1.45 -12.61 -11.68
C ARG A 157 -2.72 -12.11 -11.01
N LEU A 158 -2.85 -10.79 -10.80
CA LEU A 158 -4.02 -10.12 -10.22
C LEU A 158 -5.04 -9.69 -11.29
N ALA A 159 -4.75 -9.89 -12.57
CA ALA A 159 -5.66 -9.50 -13.64
C ALA A 159 -7.05 -10.14 -13.45
N GLY A 160 -8.09 -9.30 -13.46
CA GLY A 160 -9.48 -9.71 -13.22
C GLY A 160 -9.83 -9.98 -11.74
N THR A 161 -8.89 -9.78 -10.82
CA THR A 161 -9.12 -9.92 -9.36
C THR A 161 -9.17 -8.57 -8.67
N VAL A 162 -8.42 -7.58 -9.17
CA VAL A 162 -8.27 -6.25 -8.58
C VAL A 162 -8.91 -5.21 -9.49
N ASP A 163 -9.71 -4.33 -8.90
CA ASP A 163 -10.38 -3.23 -9.58
C ASP A 163 -9.62 -1.92 -9.40
N ILE A 164 -9.04 -1.70 -8.23
CA ILE A 164 -8.37 -0.47 -7.85
C ILE A 164 -6.98 -0.79 -7.29
N TYR A 165 -5.96 -0.16 -7.87
CA TYR A 165 -4.62 -0.17 -7.28
C TYR A 165 -4.41 1.12 -6.48
N LEU A 166 -4.13 0.98 -5.19
CA LEU A 166 -3.70 2.06 -4.30
C LEU A 166 -2.20 1.85 -4.05
N CYS A 167 -1.37 2.55 -4.82
CA CYS A 167 0.05 2.25 -4.93
C CYS A 167 0.91 3.41 -4.47
N ASP A 168 1.79 3.16 -3.48
CA ASP A 168 2.78 4.14 -3.10
C ASP A 168 3.95 4.14 -4.10
N ILE A 169 4.41 5.33 -4.54
CA ILE A 169 5.75 5.50 -5.13
C ILE A 169 6.60 6.25 -4.13
N LYS A 170 7.49 5.52 -3.45
CA LYS A 170 8.23 6.05 -2.28
C LYS A 170 9.53 6.74 -2.65
N TYR A 171 10.27 6.24 -3.64
CA TYR A 171 11.63 6.70 -3.93
C TYR A 171 11.87 6.92 -5.41
N TRP A 172 12.56 8.03 -5.72
CA TRP A 172 13.00 8.35 -7.07
C TRP A 172 14.33 7.67 -7.43
N THR A 173 15.22 7.45 -6.46
CA THR A 173 16.58 6.92 -6.68
C THR A 173 16.82 5.59 -5.99
N ALA A 174 17.70 4.78 -6.59
CA ALA A 174 18.21 3.53 -6.00
C ALA A 174 18.89 3.76 -4.65
N GLN A 175 19.61 4.88 -4.50
CA GLN A 175 20.29 5.23 -3.26
C GLN A 175 19.30 5.42 -2.11
N THR A 176 18.23 6.17 -2.31
CA THR A 176 17.19 6.41 -1.29
C THR A 176 16.45 5.10 -0.96
N GLY A 177 16.08 4.31 -1.97
CA GLY A 177 15.46 3.00 -1.77
C GLY A 177 16.34 2.03 -0.97
N LYS A 178 17.64 2.00 -1.25
CA LYS A 178 18.62 1.23 -0.47
C LYS A 178 18.72 1.71 0.97
N ALA A 179 18.87 3.02 1.16
CA ALA A 179 19.07 3.63 2.47
C ALA A 179 17.85 3.44 3.38
N TYR A 180 16.66 3.81 2.90
CA TYR A 180 15.46 3.86 3.73
C TYR A 180 14.65 2.57 3.79
N SER A 181 14.82 1.65 2.83
CA SER A 181 14.02 0.41 2.75
C SER A 181 14.80 -0.84 2.34
N MET A 182 16.13 -0.79 2.31
CA MET A 182 16.98 -1.91 1.87
C MET A 182 16.58 -2.43 0.46
N ALA A 183 16.08 -1.56 -0.41
CA ALA A 183 15.58 -1.88 -1.75
C ALA A 183 16.26 -1.00 -2.81
N PRO A 184 17.51 -1.33 -3.22
CA PRO A 184 18.25 -0.53 -4.20
C PRO A 184 17.62 -0.54 -5.60
N ASP A 185 16.83 -1.56 -5.90
CA ASP A 185 16.12 -1.76 -7.15
C ASP A 185 14.72 -1.11 -7.18
N TYR A 186 14.26 -0.53 -6.06
CA TYR A 186 12.89 -0.01 -5.91
C TYR A 186 12.46 0.89 -7.06
N ALA A 187 13.28 1.90 -7.42
CA ALA A 187 12.93 2.87 -8.44
C ALA A 187 12.73 2.25 -9.84
N GLY A 188 13.44 1.15 -10.15
CA GLY A 188 13.24 0.41 -11.40
C GLY A 188 11.98 -0.45 -11.36
N VAL A 189 11.79 -1.13 -10.26
CA VAL A 189 10.72 -2.10 -10.04
C VAL A 189 9.34 -1.43 -10.02
N VAL A 190 9.19 -0.33 -9.29
CA VAL A 190 7.88 0.33 -9.10
C VAL A 190 7.27 0.83 -10.42
N TRP A 191 8.09 1.34 -11.34
CA TRP A 191 7.57 1.83 -12.62
C TRP A 191 7.03 0.70 -13.51
N ALA A 192 7.70 -0.45 -13.52
CA ALA A 192 7.22 -1.62 -14.25
C ALA A 192 5.93 -2.19 -13.64
N ALA A 193 5.82 -2.16 -12.31
CA ALA A 193 4.60 -2.57 -11.61
C ALA A 193 3.42 -1.63 -11.92
N VAL A 194 3.61 -0.31 -11.85
CA VAL A 194 2.56 0.67 -12.16
C VAL A 194 2.12 0.60 -13.63
N GLU A 195 3.04 0.36 -14.56
CA GLU A 195 2.70 0.16 -15.97
C GLU A 195 1.78 -1.04 -16.15
N GLU A 196 2.08 -2.17 -15.49
CA GLU A 196 1.23 -3.36 -15.53
C GLU A 196 -0.12 -3.13 -14.83
N MET A 197 -0.14 -2.43 -13.68
CA MET A 197 -1.37 -2.04 -13.00
C MET A 197 -2.27 -1.23 -13.95
N PHE A 198 -1.71 -0.18 -14.60
CA PHE A 198 -2.48 0.66 -15.52
C PHE A 198 -2.96 -0.10 -16.75
N ARG A 199 -2.15 -1.04 -17.26
CA ARG A 199 -2.57 -1.92 -18.38
C ARG A 199 -3.82 -2.74 -18.02
N GLN A 200 -4.00 -3.13 -16.75
CA GLN A 200 -5.13 -3.95 -16.30
C GLN A 200 -6.39 -3.14 -16.06
N VAL A 201 -6.28 -2.00 -15.38
CA VAL A 201 -7.45 -1.24 -14.94
C VAL A 201 -7.77 -0.02 -15.80
N GLY A 202 -6.78 0.50 -16.54
CA GLY A 202 -6.97 1.67 -17.41
C GLY A 202 -7.21 2.97 -16.66
N PRO A 203 -7.83 3.98 -17.31
CA PRO A 203 -8.20 5.24 -16.70
C PRO A 203 -9.17 5.08 -15.53
N CYS A 204 -9.10 6.03 -14.58
CA CYS A 204 -9.99 6.06 -13.44
C CYS A 204 -11.46 6.20 -13.83
N VAL A 205 -12.31 5.40 -13.19
CA VAL A 205 -13.76 5.42 -13.33
C VAL A 205 -14.39 5.63 -11.96
N PHE A 206 -15.23 6.64 -11.83
CA PHE A 206 -15.94 6.98 -10.60
C PHE A 206 -17.43 6.70 -10.76
N ASP A 207 -18.09 6.40 -9.65
CA ASP A 207 -19.54 6.33 -9.59
C ASP A 207 -20.17 7.73 -9.44
N GLU A 208 -21.49 7.79 -9.38
CA GLU A 208 -22.27 9.02 -9.22
C GLU A 208 -22.04 9.75 -7.90
N HIS A 209 -21.42 9.09 -6.91
CA HIS A 209 -21.07 9.64 -5.61
C HIS A 209 -19.58 10.05 -5.51
N GLY A 210 -18.83 9.92 -6.60
CA GLY A 210 -17.41 10.22 -6.66
C GLY A 210 -16.50 9.15 -6.02
N MET A 211 -17.04 7.95 -5.78
CA MET A 211 -16.24 6.81 -5.33
C MET A 211 -15.52 6.19 -6.52
N LEU A 212 -14.24 5.89 -6.34
CA LEU A 212 -13.48 5.18 -7.37
C LEU A 212 -13.93 3.72 -7.42
N ILE A 213 -14.36 3.28 -8.59
CA ILE A 213 -14.79 1.90 -8.83
C ILE A 213 -13.77 1.11 -9.65
N LYS A 214 -12.90 1.81 -10.37
CA LYS A 214 -11.81 1.20 -11.16
C LYS A 214 -10.71 2.22 -11.42
N GLY A 215 -9.45 1.81 -11.36
CA GLY A 215 -8.33 2.70 -11.70
C GLY A 215 -7.15 2.60 -10.76
N ILE A 216 -6.30 3.63 -10.78
CA ILE A 216 -5.10 3.72 -9.93
C ILE A 216 -5.12 5.01 -9.12
N VAL A 217 -4.88 4.89 -7.83
CA VAL A 217 -4.47 5.99 -6.96
C VAL A 217 -2.97 5.85 -6.69
N ILE A 218 -2.18 6.84 -7.09
CA ILE A 218 -0.76 6.88 -6.74
C ILE A 218 -0.56 7.78 -5.54
N ARG A 219 -0.04 7.20 -4.46
CA ARG A 219 0.34 7.93 -3.25
C ARG A 219 1.82 8.24 -3.24
N HIS A 220 2.14 9.46 -2.85
CA HIS A 220 3.52 9.87 -2.58
C HIS A 220 3.59 10.64 -1.27
N LEU A 221 4.25 10.04 -0.27
CA LEU A 221 4.59 10.71 0.97
C LEU A 221 5.85 11.56 0.73
N VAL A 222 5.71 12.88 0.86
CA VAL A 222 6.84 13.80 0.78
C VAL A 222 7.70 13.63 2.04
N LEU A 223 8.95 13.25 1.86
CA LEU A 223 9.90 13.06 2.97
C LEU A 223 10.77 14.31 3.14
N PRO A 224 11.21 14.63 4.38
CA PRO A 224 12.12 15.75 4.64
C PRO A 224 13.38 15.71 3.77
N GLY A 225 13.73 16.83 3.15
CA GLY A 225 14.87 16.97 2.24
C GLY A 225 14.68 16.26 0.89
N ARG A 226 13.43 15.92 0.49
CA ARG A 226 13.16 15.15 -0.74
C ARG A 226 12.17 15.82 -1.69
N SER A 227 11.88 17.12 -1.55
CA SER A 227 10.96 17.87 -2.42
C SER A 227 11.30 17.73 -3.91
N TYR A 228 12.59 17.77 -4.25
CA TYR A 228 13.05 17.54 -5.63
C TYR A 228 12.67 16.15 -6.16
N ALA A 229 12.84 15.09 -5.35
CA ALA A 229 12.48 13.73 -5.74
C ALA A 229 10.95 13.57 -5.91
N ALA A 230 10.17 14.20 -5.03
CA ALA A 230 8.71 14.26 -5.13
C ALA A 230 8.25 14.88 -6.45
N LYS A 231 8.79 16.06 -6.81
CA LYS A 231 8.49 16.71 -8.09
C LYS A 231 8.86 15.85 -9.30
N LYS A 232 9.98 15.10 -9.24
CA LYS A 232 10.36 14.16 -10.32
C LYS A 232 9.39 13.01 -10.46
N ILE A 233 8.90 12.45 -9.34
CA ILE A 233 7.89 11.39 -9.35
C ILE A 233 6.59 11.90 -9.96
N ILE A 234 6.06 13.02 -9.46
CA ILE A 234 4.81 13.62 -9.92
C ILE A 234 4.89 13.99 -11.42
N GLY A 235 5.98 14.66 -11.83
CA GLY A 235 6.17 15.06 -13.22
C GLY A 235 6.26 13.86 -14.18
N ARG A 236 6.93 12.76 -13.78
CA ARG A 236 6.97 11.52 -14.58
C ARG A 236 5.61 10.85 -14.69
N LEU A 237 4.85 10.81 -13.60
CA LEU A 237 3.49 10.29 -13.60
C LEU A 237 2.59 11.08 -14.54
N PHE A 238 2.62 12.41 -14.44
CA PHE A 238 1.83 13.28 -15.30
C PHE A 238 2.21 13.13 -16.77
N GLN A 239 3.50 13.11 -17.07
CA GLN A 239 3.97 12.88 -18.44
C GLN A 239 3.47 11.54 -19.02
N ARG A 240 3.34 10.49 -18.18
CA ARG A 240 2.99 9.16 -18.64
C ARG A 240 1.49 8.90 -18.66
N TYR A 241 0.75 9.40 -17.67
CA TYR A 241 -0.65 9.04 -17.43
C TYR A 241 -1.61 10.24 -17.49
N GLY A 242 -1.10 11.49 -17.39
CA GLY A 242 -1.94 12.69 -17.34
C GLY A 242 -2.98 12.60 -16.23
N ASN A 243 -4.22 12.93 -16.56
CA ASN A 243 -5.38 12.87 -15.66
C ASN A 243 -6.13 11.53 -15.70
N ASN A 244 -5.49 10.45 -16.17
CA ASN A 244 -6.08 9.11 -16.15
C ASN A 244 -5.89 8.35 -14.82
N ILE A 245 -5.16 8.92 -13.86
CA ILE A 245 -4.92 8.37 -12.53
C ILE A 245 -5.27 9.41 -11.47
N VAL A 246 -5.46 8.95 -10.23
CA VAL A 246 -5.60 9.82 -9.06
C VAL A 246 -4.22 10.04 -8.41
N TYR A 247 -3.91 11.27 -8.05
CA TYR A 247 -2.70 11.65 -7.33
C TYR A 247 -3.04 11.91 -5.86
N SER A 248 -2.31 11.31 -4.94
CA SER A 248 -2.40 11.59 -3.51
C SER A 248 -1.02 11.99 -2.99
N ILE A 249 -0.84 13.28 -2.71
CA ILE A 249 0.42 13.87 -2.28
C ILE A 249 0.32 14.19 -0.80
N MET A 250 1.03 13.40 0.02
CA MET A 250 0.86 13.39 1.47
C MET A 250 1.97 14.16 2.18
N ASN A 251 1.60 14.93 3.20
CA ASN A 251 2.52 15.62 4.11
C ASN A 251 2.61 14.98 5.50
N GLN A 252 1.86 13.91 5.75
CA GLN A 252 1.70 13.27 7.07
C GLN A 252 2.92 12.46 7.51
N TYR A 253 4.12 12.93 7.19
CA TYR A 253 5.34 12.31 7.69
C TYR A 253 5.49 12.52 9.19
N THR A 254 5.60 11.42 9.95
CA THR A 254 5.83 11.45 11.39
C THR A 254 7.18 10.80 11.70
N PRO A 255 8.12 11.52 12.32
CA PRO A 255 9.37 10.95 12.79
C PRO A 255 9.15 9.86 13.83
N LEU A 256 10.00 8.83 13.81
CA LEU A 256 10.03 7.74 14.81
C LEU A 256 11.42 7.70 15.46
N PRO A 257 11.75 8.68 16.32
CA PRO A 257 13.10 8.83 16.88
C PRO A 257 13.52 7.63 17.75
N GLU A 258 12.57 6.87 18.28
CA GLU A 258 12.82 5.64 19.02
C GLU A 258 13.27 4.47 18.14
N ASN A 259 13.12 4.57 16.81
CA ASN A 259 13.61 3.54 15.88
C ASN A 259 15.11 3.72 15.64
N PRO A 260 15.97 2.79 16.12
CA PRO A 260 17.43 2.91 15.95
C PRO A 260 17.87 3.02 14.49
N GLY A 261 17.09 2.44 13.56
CA GLY A 261 17.36 2.53 12.13
C GLY A 261 17.24 3.94 11.56
N MET A 262 16.49 4.85 12.19
CA MET A 262 16.36 6.24 11.78
C MET A 262 17.55 7.11 12.22
N GLN A 263 18.27 6.73 13.26
CA GLN A 263 19.40 7.51 13.77
C GLN A 263 20.53 7.71 12.74
N ALA A 264 20.59 6.84 11.74
CA ALA A 264 21.52 6.98 10.62
C ALA A 264 21.09 8.05 9.59
N PHE A 265 19.89 8.64 9.72
CA PHE A 265 19.28 9.57 8.77
C PHE A 265 18.75 10.80 9.51
N PRO A 266 19.63 11.79 9.84
CA PRO A 266 19.23 12.97 10.63
C PRO A 266 18.07 13.76 10.02
N GLU A 267 17.94 13.77 8.68
CA GLU A 267 16.85 14.42 7.97
C GLU A 267 15.48 13.82 8.34
N LEU A 268 15.43 12.52 8.63
CA LEU A 268 14.19 11.81 8.98
C LEU A 268 13.80 11.94 10.46
N LEU A 269 14.65 12.55 11.31
CA LEU A 269 14.35 12.80 12.71
C LEU A 269 13.49 14.05 12.92
N ASN A 270 13.27 14.83 11.87
CA ASN A 270 12.46 16.04 11.89
C ASN A 270 11.17 15.84 11.08
N SER A 271 10.13 16.58 11.41
CA SER A 271 8.94 16.68 10.58
C SER A 271 9.27 17.33 9.23
N LEU A 272 8.42 17.09 8.23
CA LEU A 272 8.51 17.78 6.94
C LEU A 272 8.31 19.29 7.16
N ALA A 273 9.23 20.11 6.65
CA ALA A 273 9.07 21.55 6.71
C ALA A 273 7.88 22.00 5.82
N PRO A 274 7.02 22.92 6.30
CA PRO A 274 5.88 23.37 5.51
C PRO A 274 6.28 23.87 4.12
N GLU A 275 7.38 24.63 4.03
CA GLU A 275 7.89 25.20 2.80
C GLU A 275 8.32 24.13 1.78
N GLU A 276 8.85 22.99 2.26
CA GLU A 276 9.20 21.86 1.39
C GLU A 276 7.94 21.20 0.80
N TYR A 277 6.85 21.13 1.58
CA TYR A 277 5.59 20.59 1.08
C TYR A 277 4.90 21.57 0.12
N GLU A 278 4.86 22.87 0.46
CA GLU A 278 4.32 23.93 -0.39
C GLU A 278 4.98 23.93 -1.76
N GLU A 279 6.32 23.79 -1.81
CA GLU A 279 7.07 23.69 -3.07
C GLU A 279 6.60 22.53 -3.96
N VAL A 280 6.22 21.40 -3.35
CA VAL A 280 5.70 20.23 -4.08
C VAL A 280 4.23 20.43 -4.47
N ALA A 281 3.43 21.04 -3.61
CA ALA A 281 2.03 21.35 -3.87
C ALA A 281 1.88 22.36 -5.00
N ASP A 282 2.68 23.43 -4.99
CA ASP A 282 2.73 24.44 -6.06
C ASP A 282 3.12 23.80 -7.41
N TYR A 283 4.11 22.91 -7.39
CA TYR A 283 4.49 22.17 -8.59
C TYR A 283 3.35 21.29 -9.11
N ALA A 284 2.63 20.59 -8.22
CA ALA A 284 1.48 19.76 -8.59
C ALA A 284 0.33 20.61 -9.16
N ALA A 285 0.04 21.77 -8.53
CA ALA A 285 -0.96 22.71 -8.99
C ALA A 285 -0.65 23.25 -10.39
N ALA A 286 0.64 23.53 -10.68
CA ALA A 286 1.08 24.01 -11.99
C ALA A 286 0.92 22.96 -13.12
N LEU A 287 0.71 21.68 -12.80
CA LEU A 287 0.43 20.61 -13.77
C LEU A 287 -1.05 20.48 -14.13
N ASP A 288 -1.95 21.22 -13.48
CA ASP A 288 -3.40 21.16 -13.69
C ASP A 288 -3.95 19.73 -13.53
N LEU A 289 -3.66 19.11 -12.39
CA LEU A 289 -4.10 17.76 -12.05
C LEU A 289 -5.61 17.76 -11.73
N GLU A 290 -6.42 17.07 -12.52
CA GLU A 290 -7.88 17.01 -12.35
C GLU A 290 -8.26 16.20 -11.09
N TYR A 291 -7.57 15.08 -10.84
CA TYR A 291 -7.83 14.20 -9.71
C TYR A 291 -6.63 14.18 -8.78
N ALA A 292 -6.56 15.16 -7.89
CA ALA A 292 -5.47 15.28 -6.93
C ALA A 292 -5.98 15.53 -5.50
N TYR A 293 -5.44 14.78 -4.56
CA TYR A 293 -5.58 15.02 -3.13
C TYR A 293 -4.26 15.59 -2.61
N LEU A 294 -4.32 16.84 -2.17
CA LEU A 294 -3.24 17.52 -1.46
C LEU A 294 -3.67 17.62 0.00
N GLN A 295 -2.82 17.18 0.91
CA GLN A 295 -3.13 17.32 2.34
C GLN A 295 -2.83 18.75 2.77
N GLU A 296 -3.87 19.47 3.24
CA GLU A 296 -3.77 20.82 3.78
C GLU A 296 -3.79 20.80 5.30
N GLY A 297 -3.01 21.70 5.94
CA GLY A 297 -3.08 21.98 7.37
C GLY A 297 -2.52 20.90 8.28
N GLU A 298 -3.10 20.82 9.51
CA GLU A 298 -2.61 20.02 10.64
C GLU A 298 -2.89 18.49 10.51
N ALA A 299 -2.96 17.93 9.31
CA ALA A 299 -3.10 16.48 9.10
C ALA A 299 -2.01 15.65 9.82
N ILE A 300 -0.96 16.32 10.31
CA ILE A 300 0.14 15.73 11.09
C ILE A 300 -0.28 15.35 12.51
N SER A 301 -1.37 15.92 13.05
CA SER A 301 -1.80 15.70 14.45
C SER A 301 -2.71 14.49 14.66
N GLU A 302 -3.29 13.92 13.60
CA GLU A 302 -4.18 12.77 13.69
C GLU A 302 -3.44 11.47 13.37
N SER A 303 -3.51 10.53 14.30
CA SER A 303 -2.95 9.18 14.08
C SER A 303 -3.89 8.38 13.19
N PHE A 304 -3.61 8.34 11.89
CA PHE A 304 -4.31 7.46 10.92
C PHE A 304 -3.93 5.98 11.06
N ILE A 305 -3.11 5.66 12.05
CA ILE A 305 -2.64 4.30 12.31
C ILE A 305 -3.62 3.63 13.26
N PRO A 306 -4.20 2.48 12.89
CA PRO A 306 -5.02 1.71 13.82
C PRO A 306 -4.23 1.34 15.07
N MET A 307 -4.88 1.34 16.23
CA MET A 307 -4.31 0.71 17.42
C MET A 307 -4.24 -0.80 17.18
N TRP A 308 -3.05 -1.35 17.29
CA TRP A 308 -2.74 -2.76 17.07
C TRP A 308 -2.94 -3.60 18.33
#